data_d9f65df87b17927ead7c8f0667f62cf9
#
_entry.id   d9f65df87b17927ead7c8f0667f62cf9
#
_cell.length_a   1.000
_cell.length_b   1.000
_cell.length_c   1.000
_cell.angle_alpha   90.00
_cell.angle_beta   90.00
_cell.angle_gamma   90.00
#
_symmetry.space_group_name_H-M   'P 1'
#
loop_
_entity.id
_entity.type
_entity.pdbx_description
1 polymer ?
#
loop_
_entity_poly.entity_id
_entity_poly.type
_entity_poly.pdbx_seq_one_letter_code
_entity_poly.pdbx_strand_id
1 'polypeptide(L)'
;MYKAHFGLKELPFTITPDTSFFFAHSSHQEALNTLLVAVRSGEGFMKVIGEVGTGKTLLCRKFLASLDFRESVTAYIPNPYLQPMTLLLAVADELGLEYPQHVNQHQLLKLLTRHLIETYAQGKRVVVCLDEAQAIPLETLESLRLLSNLETERRKLLQVVLFGQPELNTHLNNPSVRQLKQRIGFSCRLSPLSLSEIEFYISHRLTVAGYRGPRLIPHKAVKQLHRASGGIPRLLNILAHKSLMAAFGEGVRTVSEKHVRLAVSDTESTHQAFTVKARLKKYLTALVSSVIVAIPLLTAVLVGAVPVAGGLA
;
A
#
# COMPACT_ATOMS: atom_id res chain seq x y z
N MET A 1 6.59 26.91 11.33
CA MET A 1 7.35 27.18 12.53
C MET A 1 8.83 26.83 12.39
N TYR A 2 9.24 25.57 12.28
CA TYR A 2 10.65 25.18 12.29
C TYR A 2 11.43 25.35 10.97
N LYS A 3 10.78 25.73 9.86
CA LYS A 3 11.44 25.88 8.55
C LYS A 3 12.68 26.77 8.57
N ALA A 4 12.51 28.02 9.04
CA ALA A 4 13.60 28.98 9.11
C ALA A 4 14.74 28.50 10.03
N HIS A 5 14.41 27.85 11.16
CA HIS A 5 15.38 27.33 12.11
C HIS A 5 16.32 26.30 11.48
N PHE A 6 15.78 25.40 10.65
CA PHE A 6 16.58 24.36 9.97
C PHE A 6 17.01 24.75 8.54
N GLY A 7 16.67 25.94 8.05
CA GLY A 7 17.01 26.36 6.68
C GLY A 7 16.22 25.63 5.61
N LEU A 8 14.97 25.27 5.88
CA LEU A 8 14.07 24.58 4.98
C LEU A 8 13.19 25.58 4.23
N LYS A 9 12.94 25.35 2.95
CA LYS A 9 12.01 26.13 2.12
C LYS A 9 10.54 25.67 2.36
N GLU A 10 10.34 24.36 2.51
CA GLU A 10 9.04 23.74 2.75
C GLU A 10 9.11 22.65 3.81
N LEU A 11 7.97 22.08 4.18
CA LEU A 11 7.92 21.03 5.19
C LEU A 11 8.32 19.68 4.57
N PRO A 12 9.41 19.04 5.03
CA PRO A 12 9.90 17.80 4.41
C PRO A 12 9.01 16.58 4.66
N PHE A 13 8.28 16.55 5.78
CA PHE A 13 7.55 15.37 6.25
C PHE A 13 6.04 15.63 6.37
N THR A 14 5.43 16.04 5.27
CA THR A 14 3.96 16.16 5.16
C THR A 14 3.34 14.78 4.96
N ILE A 15 2.09 14.60 5.40
CA ILE A 15 1.32 13.37 5.21
C ILE A 15 0.45 13.41 3.95
N THR A 16 0.25 14.59 3.36
CA THR A 16 -0.49 14.75 2.10
C THR A 16 0.32 14.15 0.95
N PRO A 17 -0.29 13.35 0.08
CA PRO A 17 0.38 12.78 -1.08
C PRO A 17 0.84 13.88 -2.05
N ASP A 18 2.13 14.13 -2.10
CA ASP A 18 2.78 15.10 -2.98
C ASP A 18 3.81 14.37 -3.85
N THR A 19 3.57 14.39 -5.17
CA THR A 19 4.42 13.71 -6.14
C THR A 19 5.81 14.31 -6.28
N SER A 20 6.02 15.58 -5.88
CA SER A 20 7.36 16.20 -5.85
C SER A 20 8.29 15.51 -4.86
N PHE A 21 7.73 14.96 -3.77
CA PHE A 21 8.44 14.19 -2.76
C PHE A 21 8.43 12.67 -3.03
N PHE A 22 8.05 12.24 -4.22
CA PHE A 22 8.05 10.82 -4.54
C PHE A 22 9.45 10.24 -4.47
N PHE A 23 9.61 9.25 -3.62
CA PHE A 23 10.84 8.47 -3.48
C PHE A 23 10.61 7.06 -4.01
N ALA A 24 11.21 6.77 -5.15
CA ALA A 24 11.13 5.44 -5.77
C ALA A 24 12.08 4.47 -5.09
N HIS A 25 11.70 3.92 -3.93
CA HIS A 25 12.43 2.81 -3.35
C HIS A 25 12.15 1.50 -4.12
N SER A 26 12.91 0.44 -3.81
CA SER A 26 12.94 -0.80 -4.60
C SER A 26 11.54 -1.32 -4.96
N SER A 27 10.66 -1.53 -3.99
CA SER A 27 9.34 -2.10 -4.25
C SER A 27 8.39 -1.15 -5.02
N HIS A 28 8.55 0.19 -4.90
CA HIS A 28 7.79 1.14 -5.70
C HIS A 28 8.26 1.17 -7.15
N GLN A 29 9.58 1.14 -7.36
CA GLN A 29 10.15 1.13 -8.72
C GLN A 29 9.78 -0.15 -9.45
N GLU A 30 9.87 -1.29 -8.77
CA GLU A 30 9.46 -2.60 -9.31
C GLU A 30 7.98 -2.61 -9.66
N ALA A 31 7.12 -2.14 -8.76
CA ALA A 31 5.67 -2.08 -9.01
C ALA A 31 5.35 -1.12 -10.17
N LEU A 32 5.97 0.06 -10.23
CA LEU A 32 5.77 1.02 -11.32
C LEU A 32 6.18 0.41 -12.68
N ASN A 33 7.36 -0.18 -12.74
CA ASN A 33 7.85 -0.82 -13.96
C ASN A 33 6.95 -1.98 -14.40
N THR A 34 6.52 -2.83 -13.45
CA THR A 34 5.59 -3.94 -13.72
C THR A 34 4.27 -3.43 -14.28
N LEU A 35 3.68 -2.39 -13.69
CA LEU A 35 2.43 -1.80 -14.19
C LEU A 35 2.59 -1.21 -15.59
N LEU A 36 3.68 -0.49 -15.87
CA LEU A 36 3.94 0.08 -17.19
C LEU A 36 4.13 -1.01 -18.27
N VAL A 37 4.84 -2.09 -17.92
CA VAL A 37 4.98 -3.25 -18.81
C VAL A 37 3.63 -3.93 -19.03
N ALA A 38 2.87 -4.21 -17.97
CA ALA A 38 1.57 -4.87 -18.03
C ALA A 38 0.57 -4.08 -18.91
N VAL A 39 0.54 -2.74 -18.76
CA VAL A 39 -0.30 -1.89 -19.61
C VAL A 39 0.13 -1.97 -21.08
N ARG A 40 1.43 -1.95 -21.35
CA ARG A 40 1.94 -2.08 -22.73
C ARG A 40 1.64 -3.45 -23.34
N SER A 41 1.69 -4.51 -22.53
CA SER A 41 1.36 -5.89 -22.95
C SER A 41 -0.13 -6.12 -23.15
N GLY A 42 -1.00 -5.18 -22.76
CA GLY A 42 -2.45 -5.30 -22.92
C GLY A 42 -3.14 -6.14 -21.84
N GLU A 43 -2.55 -6.26 -20.66
CA GLU A 43 -3.15 -6.98 -19.53
C GLU A 43 -4.42 -6.31 -19.04
N GLY A 44 -5.49 -7.10 -18.83
CA GLY A 44 -6.78 -6.57 -18.45
C GLY A 44 -6.89 -6.16 -16.99
N PHE A 45 -6.33 -6.95 -16.06
CA PHE A 45 -6.39 -6.69 -14.63
C PHE A 45 -5.04 -6.81 -13.95
N MET A 46 -4.74 -5.82 -13.13
CA MET A 46 -3.54 -5.74 -12.30
C MET A 46 -3.93 -5.36 -10.88
N LYS A 47 -3.13 -5.74 -9.90
CA LYS A 47 -3.30 -5.27 -8.52
C LYS A 47 -2.00 -4.88 -7.85
N VAL A 48 -2.07 -3.87 -6.99
CA VAL A 48 -0.99 -3.43 -6.11
C VAL A 48 -1.49 -3.49 -4.67
N ILE A 49 -0.84 -4.30 -3.86
CA ILE A 49 -1.19 -4.49 -2.45
C ILE A 49 -0.12 -3.87 -1.56
N GLY A 50 -0.56 -3.18 -0.52
CA GLY A 50 0.36 -2.65 0.49
C GLY A 50 -0.38 -2.21 1.74
N GLU A 51 0.30 -2.20 2.87
CA GLU A 51 -0.24 -1.73 4.15
C GLU A 51 -0.65 -0.25 4.09
N VAL A 52 -1.46 0.18 5.06
CA VAL A 52 -1.83 1.59 5.21
C VAL A 52 -0.57 2.44 5.34
N GLY A 53 -0.49 3.50 4.53
CA GLY A 53 0.65 4.44 4.59
C GLY A 53 1.91 4.00 3.87
N THR A 54 1.90 2.91 3.09
CA THR A 54 3.03 2.49 2.24
C THR A 54 3.18 3.31 0.96
N GLY A 55 2.25 4.22 0.65
CA GLY A 55 2.34 5.10 -0.52
C GLY A 55 1.63 4.61 -1.78
N LYS A 56 0.62 3.72 -1.66
CA LYS A 56 -0.19 3.22 -2.78
C LYS A 56 -0.77 4.35 -3.63
N THR A 57 -1.48 5.29 -3.01
CA THR A 57 -2.06 6.46 -3.69
C THR A 57 -1.02 7.30 -4.43
N LEU A 58 0.17 7.47 -3.83
CA LEU A 58 1.26 8.21 -4.45
C LEU A 58 1.82 7.46 -5.66
N LEU A 59 1.97 6.14 -5.55
CA LEU A 59 2.36 5.28 -6.68
C LEU A 59 1.31 5.29 -7.78
N CYS A 60 0.02 5.23 -7.44
CA CYS A 60 -1.08 5.32 -8.41
C CYS A 60 -1.00 6.63 -9.21
N ARG A 61 -0.87 7.77 -8.53
CA ARG A 61 -0.71 9.08 -9.21
C ARG A 61 0.55 9.14 -10.07
N LYS A 62 1.67 8.60 -9.58
CA LYS A 62 2.92 8.54 -10.35
C LYS A 62 2.79 7.64 -11.58
N PHE A 63 2.11 6.50 -11.44
CA PHE A 63 1.82 5.60 -12.56
C PHE A 63 0.97 6.30 -13.63
N LEU A 64 -0.15 6.93 -13.25
CA LEU A 64 -1.00 7.69 -14.17
C LEU A 64 -0.24 8.80 -14.88
N ALA A 65 0.58 9.56 -14.14
CA ALA A 65 1.43 10.62 -14.71
C ALA A 65 2.57 10.10 -15.61
N SER A 66 2.87 8.81 -15.56
CA SER A 66 3.91 8.16 -16.39
C SER A 66 3.35 7.56 -17.68
N LEU A 67 2.02 7.53 -17.84
CA LEU A 67 1.37 7.08 -19.07
C LEU A 67 1.37 8.21 -20.12
N ASP A 68 1.70 7.87 -21.36
CA ASP A 68 1.61 8.85 -22.46
C ASP A 68 0.13 9.10 -22.81
N PHE A 69 -0.32 10.33 -22.68
CA PHE A 69 -1.69 10.76 -23.03
C PHE A 69 -2.03 10.58 -24.51
N ARG A 70 -1.02 10.46 -25.38
CA ARG A 70 -1.21 10.17 -26.80
C ARG A 70 -1.62 8.71 -27.04
N GLU A 71 -1.18 7.81 -26.16
CA GLU A 71 -1.43 6.35 -26.24
C GLU A 71 -2.45 5.85 -25.23
N SER A 72 -2.82 6.67 -24.22
CA SER A 72 -3.65 6.22 -23.10
C SER A 72 -4.66 7.27 -22.68
N VAL A 73 -5.88 6.84 -22.43
CA VAL A 73 -6.93 7.58 -21.74
C VAL A 73 -7.04 6.99 -20.33
N THR A 74 -7.04 7.82 -19.31
CA THR A 74 -6.99 7.38 -17.91
C THR A 74 -8.22 7.82 -17.14
N ALA A 75 -8.73 6.94 -16.27
CA ALA A 75 -9.76 7.24 -15.28
C ALA A 75 -9.24 6.92 -13.87
N TYR A 76 -9.48 7.80 -12.91
CA TYR A 76 -9.03 7.63 -11.53
C TYR A 76 -10.17 7.70 -10.53
N ILE A 77 -10.46 6.61 -9.86
CA ILE A 77 -11.50 6.51 -8.84
C ILE A 77 -10.83 6.40 -7.46
N PRO A 78 -10.79 7.49 -6.68
CA PRO A 78 -10.07 7.54 -5.39
C PRO A 78 -10.76 6.79 -4.26
N ASN A 79 -12.09 6.63 -4.33
CA ASN A 79 -12.89 5.90 -3.34
C ASN A 79 -13.97 5.06 -4.04
N PRO A 80 -13.72 3.78 -4.30
CA PRO A 80 -14.62 2.91 -5.04
C PRO A 80 -15.65 2.21 -4.14
N TYR A 81 -15.96 2.74 -2.95
CA TYR A 81 -17.10 2.27 -2.13
C TYR A 81 -18.42 2.69 -2.78
N LEU A 82 -18.69 2.11 -3.93
CA LEU A 82 -19.81 2.45 -4.80
C LEU A 82 -20.58 1.19 -5.17
N GLN A 83 -21.88 1.33 -5.32
CA GLN A 83 -22.74 0.30 -5.90
C GLN A 83 -22.35 0.07 -7.38
N PRO A 84 -22.65 -1.11 -7.98
CA PRO A 84 -22.22 -1.44 -9.34
C PRO A 84 -22.54 -0.36 -10.37
N MET A 85 -23.77 0.14 -10.37
CA MET A 85 -24.21 1.18 -11.30
C MET A 85 -23.45 2.49 -11.09
N THR A 86 -23.25 2.90 -9.83
CA THR A 86 -22.54 4.15 -9.48
C THR A 86 -21.06 4.08 -9.87
N LEU A 87 -20.42 2.91 -9.75
CA LEU A 87 -19.04 2.74 -10.22
C LEU A 87 -18.95 2.89 -11.74
N LEU A 88 -19.89 2.32 -12.50
CA LEU A 88 -19.93 2.48 -13.96
C LEU A 88 -20.13 3.94 -14.37
N LEU A 89 -21.00 4.68 -13.65
CA LEU A 89 -21.20 6.11 -13.86
C LEU A 89 -19.91 6.88 -13.57
N ALA A 90 -19.25 6.61 -12.44
CA ALA A 90 -17.99 7.26 -12.10
C ALA A 90 -16.89 7.01 -13.15
N VAL A 91 -16.82 5.81 -13.71
CA VAL A 91 -15.90 5.50 -14.82
C VAL A 91 -16.29 6.27 -16.08
N ALA A 92 -17.59 6.36 -16.39
CA ALA A 92 -18.08 7.11 -17.56
C ALA A 92 -17.78 8.61 -17.42
N ASP A 93 -17.99 9.19 -16.24
CA ASP A 93 -17.68 10.59 -15.92
C ASP A 93 -16.18 10.90 -16.11
N GLU A 94 -15.31 10.04 -15.55
CA GLU A 94 -13.85 10.19 -15.67
C GLU A 94 -13.35 10.05 -17.14
N LEU A 95 -14.07 9.28 -17.96
CA LEU A 95 -13.78 9.14 -19.40
C LEU A 95 -14.44 10.25 -20.23
N GLY A 96 -15.20 11.17 -19.61
CA GLY A 96 -15.88 12.27 -20.29
C GLY A 96 -17.04 11.84 -21.18
N LEU A 97 -17.73 10.73 -20.84
CA LEU A 97 -18.91 10.29 -21.58
C LEU A 97 -20.14 11.09 -21.18
N GLU A 98 -20.88 11.53 -22.18
CA GLU A 98 -22.23 12.05 -21.99
C GLU A 98 -23.26 10.92 -22.01
N TYR A 99 -24.18 10.92 -21.06
CA TYR A 99 -25.26 9.93 -20.96
C TYR A 99 -26.57 10.56 -20.44
N PRO A 100 -27.75 9.99 -20.77
CA PRO A 100 -29.04 10.49 -20.31
C PRO A 100 -29.17 10.41 -18.77
N GLN A 101 -29.92 11.35 -18.19
CA GLN A 101 -30.11 11.46 -16.73
C GLN A 101 -30.73 10.18 -16.09
N HIS A 102 -31.48 9.40 -16.85
CA HIS A 102 -32.09 8.13 -16.41
C HIS A 102 -31.52 6.92 -17.14
N VAL A 103 -30.20 6.91 -17.39
CA VAL A 103 -29.53 5.78 -18.05
C VAL A 103 -29.59 4.53 -17.16
N ASN A 104 -29.99 3.40 -17.74
CA ASN A 104 -29.90 2.11 -17.04
C ASN A 104 -28.52 1.43 -17.29
N GLN A 105 -28.23 0.40 -16.49
CA GLN A 105 -26.94 -0.31 -16.55
C GLN A 105 -26.61 -0.85 -17.95
N HIS A 106 -27.61 -1.41 -18.64
CA HIS A 106 -27.41 -1.96 -19.98
C HIS A 106 -27.05 -0.86 -21.00
N GLN A 107 -27.76 0.26 -20.96
CA GLN A 107 -27.50 1.41 -21.82
C GLN A 107 -26.11 2.00 -21.54
N LEU A 108 -25.74 2.15 -20.26
CA LEU A 108 -24.44 2.68 -19.87
C LEU A 108 -23.30 1.76 -20.32
N LEU A 109 -23.42 0.44 -20.14
CA LEU A 109 -22.43 -0.53 -20.64
C LEU A 109 -22.30 -0.46 -22.17
N LYS A 110 -23.40 -0.25 -22.89
CA LYS A 110 -23.37 -0.08 -24.36
C LYS A 110 -22.63 1.19 -24.76
N LEU A 111 -22.86 2.30 -24.04
CA LEU A 111 -22.14 3.57 -24.28
C LEU A 111 -20.64 3.42 -23.97
N LEU A 112 -20.29 2.84 -22.82
CA LEU A 112 -18.91 2.54 -22.46
C LEU A 112 -18.24 1.66 -23.51
N THR A 113 -18.90 0.58 -23.94
CA THR A 113 -18.37 -0.31 -24.98
C THR A 113 -18.06 0.43 -26.28
N ARG A 114 -18.99 1.27 -26.73
CA ARG A 114 -18.79 2.09 -27.94
C ARG A 114 -17.58 3.01 -27.79
N HIS A 115 -17.51 3.75 -26.69
CA HIS A 115 -16.40 4.66 -26.40
C HIS A 115 -15.04 3.95 -26.37
N LEU A 116 -14.99 2.77 -25.73
CA LEU A 116 -13.77 1.94 -25.69
C LEU A 116 -13.33 1.48 -27.07
N ILE A 117 -14.27 1.09 -27.95
CA ILE A 117 -13.99 0.70 -29.34
C ILE A 117 -13.47 1.91 -30.12
N GLU A 118 -14.11 3.07 -29.99
CA GLU A 118 -13.69 4.31 -30.67
C GLU A 118 -12.28 4.75 -30.21
N THR A 119 -12.02 4.68 -28.90
CA THR A 119 -10.70 4.98 -28.31
C THR A 119 -9.63 4.00 -28.84
N TYR A 120 -9.97 2.73 -28.91
CA TYR A 120 -9.08 1.70 -29.47
C TYR A 120 -8.80 1.92 -30.97
N ALA A 121 -9.81 2.31 -31.75
CA ALA A 121 -9.65 2.64 -33.17
C ALA A 121 -8.70 3.83 -33.41
N GLN A 122 -8.58 4.74 -32.45
CA GLN A 122 -7.60 5.83 -32.41
C GLN A 122 -6.19 5.39 -32.01
N GLY A 123 -5.96 4.09 -31.77
CA GLY A 123 -4.69 3.55 -31.28
C GLY A 123 -4.43 3.74 -29.79
N LYS A 124 -5.43 4.22 -29.04
CA LYS A 124 -5.32 4.46 -27.60
C LYS A 124 -5.87 3.30 -26.79
N ARG A 125 -5.39 3.18 -25.57
CA ARG A 125 -5.87 2.22 -24.54
C ARG A 125 -6.54 2.97 -23.41
N VAL A 126 -7.50 2.35 -22.75
CA VAL A 126 -8.16 2.93 -21.58
C VAL A 126 -7.66 2.22 -20.31
N VAL A 127 -7.17 3.00 -19.36
CA VAL A 127 -6.64 2.51 -18.08
C VAL A 127 -7.44 3.12 -16.93
N VAL A 128 -8.12 2.28 -16.17
CA VAL A 128 -8.88 2.67 -14.97
C VAL A 128 -8.10 2.28 -13.73
N CYS A 129 -7.82 3.25 -12.86
CA CYS A 129 -7.20 3.02 -11.56
C CYS A 129 -8.23 3.18 -10.44
N LEU A 130 -8.41 2.13 -9.65
CA LEU A 130 -9.26 2.13 -8.47
C LEU A 130 -8.35 2.13 -7.24
N ASP A 131 -8.34 3.25 -6.49
CA ASP A 131 -7.58 3.35 -5.24
C ASP A 131 -8.47 2.90 -4.06
N GLU A 132 -7.87 2.49 -2.94
CA GLU A 132 -8.56 1.92 -1.77
C GLU A 132 -9.52 0.76 -2.15
N ALA A 133 -9.10 -0.09 -3.09
CA ALA A 133 -9.93 -1.15 -3.69
C ALA A 133 -10.43 -2.21 -2.69
N GLN A 134 -9.87 -2.30 -1.47
CA GLN A 134 -10.44 -3.14 -0.40
C GLN A 134 -11.81 -2.62 0.10
N ALA A 135 -12.16 -1.36 -0.21
CA ALA A 135 -13.46 -0.81 0.13
C ALA A 135 -14.56 -1.18 -0.87
N ILE A 136 -14.23 -1.78 -2.01
CA ILE A 136 -15.19 -2.16 -3.05
C ILE A 136 -16.11 -3.29 -2.51
N PRO A 137 -17.45 -3.13 -2.56
CA PRO A 137 -18.37 -4.20 -2.24
C PRO A 137 -18.19 -5.42 -3.15
N LEU A 138 -18.43 -6.64 -2.64
CA LEU A 138 -18.26 -7.87 -3.42
C LEU A 138 -19.10 -7.88 -4.71
N GLU A 139 -20.32 -7.37 -4.65
CA GLU A 139 -21.20 -7.21 -5.81
C GLU A 139 -20.60 -6.30 -6.89
N THR A 140 -19.95 -5.23 -6.47
CA THR A 140 -19.26 -4.29 -7.37
C THR A 140 -17.98 -4.89 -7.95
N LEU A 141 -17.23 -5.68 -7.17
CA LEU A 141 -16.09 -6.46 -7.69
C LEU A 141 -16.54 -7.46 -8.77
N GLU A 142 -17.70 -8.12 -8.57
CA GLU A 142 -18.24 -9.02 -9.59
C GLU A 142 -18.65 -8.23 -10.85
N SER A 143 -19.22 -7.03 -10.69
CA SER A 143 -19.57 -6.17 -11.81
C SER A 143 -18.35 -5.68 -12.62
N LEU A 144 -17.19 -5.51 -11.99
CA LEU A 144 -15.93 -5.23 -12.71
C LEU A 144 -15.57 -6.37 -13.68
N ARG A 145 -15.96 -7.60 -13.39
CA ARG A 145 -15.80 -8.72 -14.31
C ARG A 145 -16.54 -8.50 -15.63
N LEU A 146 -17.70 -7.85 -15.60
CA LEU A 146 -18.46 -7.52 -16.81
C LEU A 146 -17.69 -6.54 -17.69
N LEU A 147 -17.03 -5.56 -17.07
CA LEU A 147 -16.14 -4.63 -17.79
C LEU A 147 -14.94 -5.35 -18.44
N SER A 148 -14.48 -6.45 -17.83
CA SER A 148 -13.37 -7.23 -18.37
C SER A 148 -13.74 -8.04 -19.61
N ASN A 149 -15.03 -8.24 -19.88
CA ASN A 149 -15.50 -8.88 -21.11
C ASN A 149 -15.52 -7.92 -22.30
N LEU A 150 -15.20 -6.62 -22.06
CA LEU A 150 -15.06 -5.63 -23.14
C LEU A 150 -13.70 -5.86 -23.80
N GLU A 151 -13.69 -6.80 -24.76
CA GLU A 151 -12.51 -7.18 -25.50
C GLU A 151 -12.85 -7.39 -26.99
N THR A 152 -11.87 -7.20 -27.85
CA THR A 152 -11.91 -7.70 -29.22
C THR A 152 -11.33 -9.12 -29.24
N GLU A 153 -11.44 -9.82 -30.37
CA GLU A 153 -10.83 -11.16 -30.52
C GLU A 153 -9.33 -11.22 -30.18
N ARG A 154 -8.65 -10.08 -30.19
CA ARG A 154 -7.19 -10.03 -30.03
C ARG A 154 -6.69 -9.20 -28.85
N ARG A 155 -7.51 -8.31 -28.24
CA ARG A 155 -7.05 -7.36 -27.21
C ARG A 155 -8.15 -6.95 -26.24
N LYS A 156 -7.73 -6.68 -25.00
CA LYS A 156 -8.57 -6.04 -23.98
C LYS A 156 -8.75 -4.56 -24.31
N LEU A 157 -10.01 -4.09 -24.31
CA LEU A 157 -10.33 -2.67 -24.55
C LEU A 157 -10.14 -1.81 -23.29
N LEU A 158 -10.26 -2.44 -22.13
CA LEU A 158 -10.15 -1.80 -20.82
C LEU A 158 -9.11 -2.51 -19.97
N GLN A 159 -8.25 -1.75 -19.32
CA GLN A 159 -7.27 -2.21 -18.37
C GLN A 159 -7.58 -1.63 -17.00
N VAL A 160 -7.65 -2.46 -15.95
CA VAL A 160 -8.02 -2.05 -14.59
C VAL A 160 -6.87 -2.33 -13.63
N VAL A 161 -6.48 -1.32 -12.87
CA VAL A 161 -5.47 -1.44 -11.82
C VAL A 161 -6.11 -1.20 -10.46
N LEU A 162 -6.07 -2.22 -9.60
CA LEU A 162 -6.60 -2.18 -8.24
C LEU A 162 -5.46 -1.86 -7.26
N PHE A 163 -5.52 -0.70 -6.61
CA PHE A 163 -4.63 -0.38 -5.50
C PHE A 163 -5.38 -0.61 -4.19
N GLY A 164 -4.89 -1.52 -3.35
CA GLY A 164 -5.62 -1.89 -2.14
C GLY A 164 -4.73 -2.33 -0.99
N GLN A 165 -5.37 -2.47 0.17
CA GLN A 165 -4.78 -3.04 1.38
C GLN A 165 -4.82 -4.58 1.31
N PRO A 166 -4.10 -5.32 2.19
CA PRO A 166 -4.10 -6.78 2.20
C PRO A 166 -5.49 -7.42 2.25
N GLU A 167 -6.48 -6.73 2.84
CA GLU A 167 -7.90 -7.13 2.92
C GLU A 167 -8.52 -7.34 1.54
N LEU A 168 -8.05 -6.65 0.51
CA LEU A 168 -8.49 -6.88 -0.86
C LEU A 168 -8.25 -8.34 -1.29
N ASN A 169 -7.17 -8.98 -0.83
CA ASN A 169 -6.93 -10.39 -1.12
C ASN A 169 -7.99 -11.30 -0.49
N THR A 170 -8.50 -10.94 0.70
CA THR A 170 -9.59 -11.66 1.38
C THR A 170 -10.88 -11.55 0.56
N HIS A 171 -11.22 -10.34 0.07
CA HIS A 171 -12.37 -10.13 -0.81
C HIS A 171 -12.23 -10.93 -2.12
N LEU A 172 -11.05 -10.88 -2.77
CA LEU A 172 -10.79 -11.61 -4.01
C LEU A 172 -10.75 -13.16 -3.82
N ASN A 173 -10.61 -13.65 -2.59
CA ASN A 173 -10.70 -15.08 -2.28
C ASN A 173 -12.15 -15.55 -2.08
N ASN A 174 -13.12 -14.63 -2.03
CA ASN A 174 -14.53 -15.01 -1.94
C ASN A 174 -14.96 -15.79 -3.21
N PRO A 175 -15.71 -16.91 -3.07
CA PRO A 175 -16.17 -17.68 -4.21
C PRO A 175 -16.94 -16.87 -5.25
N SER A 176 -17.72 -15.86 -4.84
CA SER A 176 -18.52 -15.01 -5.75
C SER A 176 -17.67 -14.23 -6.74
N VAL A 177 -16.42 -13.85 -6.37
CA VAL A 177 -15.51 -13.05 -7.22
C VAL A 177 -14.32 -13.86 -7.77
N ARG A 178 -14.37 -15.19 -7.68
CA ARG A 178 -13.30 -16.09 -8.12
C ARG A 178 -12.88 -15.86 -9.58
N GLN A 179 -13.83 -15.57 -10.45
CA GLN A 179 -13.55 -15.34 -11.87
C GLN A 179 -12.77 -14.06 -12.10
N LEU A 180 -13.04 -12.99 -11.35
CA LEU A 180 -12.25 -11.75 -11.40
C LEU A 180 -10.81 -12.02 -10.94
N LYS A 181 -10.64 -12.77 -9.84
CA LYS A 181 -9.30 -13.12 -9.33
C LYS A 181 -8.46 -13.86 -10.39
N GLN A 182 -9.05 -14.77 -11.17
CA GLN A 182 -8.37 -15.50 -12.24
C GLN A 182 -7.92 -14.60 -13.40
N ARG A 183 -8.52 -13.42 -13.56
CA ARG A 183 -8.18 -12.45 -14.61
C ARG A 183 -7.07 -11.47 -14.22
N ILE A 184 -6.64 -11.50 -12.96
CA ILE A 184 -5.53 -10.66 -12.50
C ILE A 184 -4.22 -11.29 -12.95
N GLY A 185 -3.63 -10.73 -14.01
CA GLY A 185 -2.35 -11.21 -14.58
C GLY A 185 -1.14 -10.80 -13.75
N PHE A 186 -1.15 -9.57 -13.20
CA PHE A 186 -0.03 -9.03 -12.43
C PHE A 186 -0.43 -8.62 -11.02
N SER A 187 0.42 -8.96 -10.06
CA SER A 187 0.22 -8.64 -8.64
C SER A 187 1.52 -8.15 -8.03
N CYS A 188 1.56 -6.87 -7.65
CA CYS A 188 2.69 -6.26 -6.96
C CYS A 188 2.39 -6.08 -5.47
N ARG A 189 3.43 -6.17 -4.64
CA ARG A 189 3.34 -5.90 -3.21
C ARG A 189 4.30 -4.79 -2.81
N LEU A 190 3.78 -3.74 -2.19
CA LEU A 190 4.60 -2.68 -1.62
C LEU A 190 5.07 -3.10 -0.22
N SER A 191 6.37 -3.13 -0.05
CA SER A 191 7.00 -3.44 1.24
C SER A 191 7.29 -2.18 2.03
N PRO A 192 7.32 -2.24 3.37
CA PRO A 192 7.86 -1.19 4.19
C PRO A 192 9.33 -0.91 3.85
N LEU A 193 9.78 0.32 4.09
CA LEU A 193 11.17 0.73 3.89
C LEU A 193 12.12 -0.02 4.83
N SER A 194 13.19 -0.55 4.31
CA SER A 194 14.33 -1.05 5.10
C SER A 194 15.07 0.10 5.80
N LEU A 195 15.94 -0.22 6.75
CA LEU A 195 16.71 0.79 7.46
C LEU A 195 17.59 1.64 6.51
N SER A 196 18.21 1.01 5.52
CA SER A 196 19.02 1.70 4.51
C SER A 196 18.14 2.61 3.62
N GLU A 197 16.99 2.14 3.17
CA GLU A 197 16.07 2.93 2.37
C GLU A 197 15.52 4.13 3.15
N ILE A 198 15.30 4.01 4.47
CA ILE A 198 14.86 5.14 5.30
C ILE A 198 15.92 6.25 5.35
N GLU A 199 17.21 5.91 5.39
CA GLU A 199 18.25 6.94 5.34
C GLU A 199 18.20 7.75 4.05
N PHE A 200 18.07 7.06 2.92
CA PHE A 200 17.92 7.71 1.61
C PHE A 200 16.61 8.48 1.51
N TYR A 201 15.51 7.92 2.00
CA TYR A 201 14.20 8.55 2.03
C TYR A 201 14.21 9.88 2.79
N ILE A 202 14.75 9.90 4.01
CA ILE A 202 14.88 11.11 4.84
C ILE A 202 15.76 12.14 4.14
N SER A 203 16.90 11.73 3.62
CA SER A 203 17.81 12.61 2.90
C SER A 203 17.16 13.22 1.66
N HIS A 204 16.49 12.39 0.86
CA HIS A 204 15.74 12.84 -0.32
C HIS A 204 14.69 13.90 0.04
N ARG A 205 13.85 13.64 1.05
CA ARG A 205 12.80 14.57 1.46
C ARG A 205 13.35 15.89 2.00
N LEU A 206 14.43 15.84 2.75
CA LEU A 206 15.14 17.04 3.23
C LEU A 206 15.73 17.85 2.06
N THR A 207 16.34 17.17 1.08
CA THR A 207 16.89 17.80 -0.13
C THR A 207 15.82 18.47 -0.96
N VAL A 208 14.70 17.80 -1.21
CA VAL A 208 13.53 18.38 -1.93
C VAL A 208 12.99 19.57 -1.16
N ALA A 209 12.92 19.51 0.17
CA ALA A 209 12.51 20.63 1.02
C ALA A 209 13.55 21.77 1.07
N GLY A 210 14.63 21.70 0.31
CA GLY A 210 15.64 22.75 0.18
C GLY A 210 16.72 22.73 1.26
N TYR A 211 16.81 21.67 2.08
CA TYR A 211 17.90 21.53 3.07
C TYR A 211 19.25 21.29 2.41
N ARG A 212 20.26 22.08 2.81
CA ARG A 212 21.63 21.98 2.30
C ARG A 212 22.69 21.92 3.42
N GLY A 213 22.24 21.70 4.65
CA GLY A 213 23.12 21.61 5.82
C GLY A 213 23.73 20.23 6.03
N PRO A 214 24.51 20.05 7.11
CA PRO A 214 25.02 18.75 7.53
C PRO A 214 23.89 17.82 7.94
N ARG A 215 24.19 16.53 8.20
CA ARG A 215 23.20 15.51 8.53
C ARG A 215 22.30 15.95 9.71
N LEU A 216 21.03 16.27 9.41
CA LEU A 216 20.07 16.80 10.38
C LEU A 216 19.54 15.72 11.34
N ILE A 217 19.36 14.48 10.83
CA ILE A 217 18.90 13.32 11.60
C ILE A 217 20.01 12.27 11.61
N PRO A 218 20.77 12.12 12.71
CA PRO A 218 21.87 11.15 12.82
C PRO A 218 21.41 9.70 12.72
N HIS A 219 22.31 8.79 12.35
CA HIS A 219 22.02 7.36 12.15
C HIS A 219 21.31 6.71 13.36
N LYS A 220 21.70 7.04 14.60
CA LYS A 220 21.04 6.52 15.81
C LYS A 220 19.56 6.92 15.88
N ALA A 221 19.24 8.17 15.54
CA ALA A 221 17.85 8.66 15.48
C ALA A 221 17.09 8.02 14.33
N VAL A 222 17.70 7.82 13.15
CA VAL A 222 17.10 7.10 12.01
C VAL A 222 16.76 5.66 12.39
N LYS A 223 17.67 4.95 13.08
CA LYS A 223 17.43 3.59 13.57
C LYS A 223 16.25 3.51 14.54
N GLN A 224 16.07 4.53 15.35
CA GLN A 224 14.93 4.62 16.27
C GLN A 224 13.63 4.92 15.50
N LEU A 225 13.65 5.84 14.52
CA LEU A 225 12.53 6.10 13.63
C LEU A 225 12.10 4.84 12.87
N HIS A 226 13.06 4.07 12.32
CA HIS A 226 12.77 2.79 11.66
C HIS A 226 12.06 1.81 12.60
N ARG A 227 12.57 1.62 13.82
CA ARG A 227 11.95 0.72 14.81
C ARG A 227 10.54 1.13 15.17
N ALA A 228 10.31 2.45 15.34
CA ALA A 228 9.01 2.98 15.73
C ALA A 228 7.99 3.01 14.59
N SER A 229 8.42 3.31 13.36
CA SER A 229 7.55 3.36 12.18
C SER A 229 7.31 1.99 11.54
N GLY A 230 8.14 0.97 11.85
CA GLY A 230 8.15 -0.31 11.14
C GLY A 230 8.47 -0.17 9.65
N GLY A 231 9.09 0.94 9.24
CA GLY A 231 9.39 1.24 7.85
C GLY A 231 8.20 1.81 7.05
N ILE A 232 7.07 2.08 7.69
CA ILE A 232 5.89 2.63 7.01
C ILE A 232 6.08 4.14 6.75
N PRO A 233 6.12 4.60 5.49
CA PRO A 233 6.43 5.99 5.13
C PRO A 233 5.54 7.03 5.81
N ARG A 234 4.23 6.80 5.91
CA ARG A 234 3.30 7.72 6.58
C ARG A 234 3.65 7.92 8.05
N LEU A 235 3.90 6.83 8.77
CA LEU A 235 4.24 6.87 10.19
C LEU A 235 5.64 7.46 10.38
N LEU A 236 6.58 7.13 9.50
CA LEU A 236 7.91 7.73 9.47
C LEU A 236 7.84 9.26 9.32
N ASN A 237 7.00 9.76 8.41
CA ASN A 237 6.80 11.21 8.24
C ASN A 237 6.24 11.87 9.51
N ILE A 238 5.22 11.28 10.13
CA ILE A 238 4.64 11.80 11.38
C ILE A 238 5.73 11.89 12.44
N LEU A 239 6.49 10.82 12.65
CA LEU A 239 7.52 10.77 13.68
C LEU A 239 8.69 11.72 13.38
N ALA A 240 9.13 11.81 12.13
CA ALA A 240 10.20 12.72 11.73
C ALA A 240 9.76 14.20 11.87
N HIS A 241 8.54 14.53 11.49
CA HIS A 241 7.97 15.86 11.66
C HIS A 241 7.93 16.26 13.14
N LYS A 242 7.34 15.42 14.00
CA LYS A 242 7.28 15.66 15.45
C LYS A 242 8.68 15.73 16.10
N SER A 243 9.63 14.92 15.62
CA SER A 243 11.03 14.97 16.10
C SER A 243 11.71 16.29 15.76
N LEU A 244 11.45 16.84 14.55
CA LEU A 244 11.93 18.17 14.18
C LEU A 244 11.27 19.28 15.03
N MET A 245 9.98 19.16 15.33
CA MET A 245 9.30 20.09 16.22
C MET A 245 9.88 20.05 17.64
N ALA A 246 10.17 18.87 18.18
CA ALA A 246 10.79 18.73 19.51
C ALA A 246 12.21 19.34 19.54
N ALA A 247 13.03 19.09 18.52
CA ALA A 247 14.36 19.69 18.40
C ALA A 247 14.31 21.22 18.25
N PHE A 248 13.34 21.74 17.51
CA PHE A 248 13.07 23.16 17.39
C PHE A 248 12.67 23.77 18.74
N GLY A 249 11.79 23.11 19.51
CA GLY A 249 11.38 23.53 20.85
C GLY A 249 12.54 23.63 21.84
N GLU A 250 13.57 22.77 21.69
CA GLU A 250 14.81 22.83 22.49
C GLU A 250 15.86 23.81 21.91
N GLY A 251 15.60 24.46 20.78
CA GLY A 251 16.52 25.40 20.14
C GLY A 251 17.74 24.74 19.47
N VAL A 252 17.79 23.39 19.35
CA VAL A 252 18.92 22.67 18.79
C VAL A 252 18.75 22.42 17.29
N ARG A 253 19.87 22.37 16.56
CA ARG A 253 19.88 22.21 15.09
C ARG A 253 20.02 20.75 14.61
N THR A 254 19.95 19.77 15.52
CA THR A 254 20.12 18.35 15.19
C THR A 254 19.11 17.53 15.97
N VAL A 255 18.46 16.60 15.30
CA VAL A 255 17.52 15.67 15.92
C VAL A 255 18.28 14.58 16.65
N SER A 256 18.00 14.41 17.95
CA SER A 256 18.57 13.34 18.78
C SER A 256 17.58 12.19 18.98
N GLU A 257 18.05 11.06 19.53
CA GLU A 257 17.19 9.96 19.94
C GLU A 257 16.13 10.38 20.99
N LYS A 258 16.43 11.38 21.83
CA LYS A 258 15.47 11.96 22.81
C LYS A 258 14.27 12.54 22.11
N HIS A 259 14.47 13.34 21.04
CA HIS A 259 13.40 13.95 20.26
C HIS A 259 12.53 12.90 19.57
N VAL A 260 13.14 11.81 19.05
CA VAL A 260 12.39 10.70 18.47
C VAL A 260 11.56 9.98 19.54
N ARG A 261 12.10 9.75 20.75
CA ARG A 261 11.31 9.15 21.86
C ARG A 261 10.10 10.01 22.24
N LEU A 262 10.28 11.34 22.32
CA LEU A 262 9.17 12.26 22.56
C LEU A 262 8.12 12.19 21.44
N ALA A 263 8.54 12.17 20.18
CA ALA A 263 7.63 12.01 19.05
C ALA A 263 6.85 10.69 19.09
N VAL A 264 7.51 9.59 19.47
CA VAL A 264 6.90 8.27 19.64
C VAL A 264 5.87 8.26 20.77
N SER A 265 6.21 8.83 21.94
CA SER A 265 5.29 8.89 23.08
C SER A 265 4.06 9.75 22.81
N ASP A 266 4.16 10.74 21.91
CA ASP A 266 3.05 11.62 21.50
C ASP A 266 2.27 11.09 20.28
N THR A 267 2.52 9.85 19.84
CA THR A 267 1.87 9.30 18.64
C THR A 267 1.12 8.00 18.98
N GLU A 268 -0.22 8.05 19.01
CA GLU A 268 -1.09 6.92 19.36
C GLU A 268 -0.88 5.67 18.51
N SER A 269 -0.68 5.85 17.21
CA SER A 269 -0.46 4.74 16.27
C SER A 269 0.82 3.94 16.53
N THR A 270 1.79 4.50 17.26
CA THR A 270 2.99 3.77 17.70
C THR A 270 2.71 2.94 18.95
N HIS A 271 1.82 3.40 19.83
CA HIS A 271 1.43 2.66 21.03
C HIS A 271 0.74 1.33 20.69
N GLN A 272 -0.12 1.30 19.68
CA GLN A 272 -0.78 0.07 19.22
C GLN A 272 0.21 -0.94 18.65
N ALA A 273 1.16 -0.51 17.80
CA ALA A 273 2.17 -1.37 17.21
C ALA A 273 3.13 -1.98 18.26
N PHE A 274 3.52 -1.19 19.28
CA PHE A 274 4.37 -1.67 20.38
C PHE A 274 3.61 -2.65 21.28
N THR A 275 2.34 -2.39 21.59
CA THR A 275 1.52 -3.24 22.47
C THR A 275 1.27 -4.61 21.84
N VAL A 276 0.99 -4.66 20.54
CA VAL A 276 0.80 -5.92 19.79
C VAL A 276 2.10 -6.72 19.73
N LYS A 277 3.24 -6.09 19.38
CA LYS A 277 4.54 -6.77 19.37
C LYS A 277 4.98 -7.25 20.77
N ALA A 278 4.73 -6.47 21.80
CA ALA A 278 5.05 -6.85 23.18
C ALA A 278 4.16 -7.99 23.67
N ARG A 279 2.87 -8.00 23.33
CA ARG A 279 1.96 -9.13 23.60
C ARG A 279 2.38 -10.38 22.84
N LEU A 280 2.66 -10.27 21.55
CA LEU A 280 3.11 -11.42 20.73
C LEU A 280 4.41 -12.02 21.27
N LYS A 281 5.38 -11.18 21.66
CA LYS A 281 6.63 -11.63 22.29
C LYS A 281 6.39 -12.32 23.63
N LYS A 282 5.47 -11.80 24.48
CA LYS A 282 5.07 -12.47 25.73
C LYS A 282 4.40 -13.82 25.48
N TYR A 283 3.50 -13.92 24.50
CA TYR A 283 2.87 -15.20 24.12
C TYR A 283 3.88 -16.22 23.58
N LEU A 284 4.80 -15.79 22.72
CA LEU A 284 5.87 -16.65 22.19
C LEU A 284 6.81 -17.13 23.30
N THR A 285 7.24 -16.25 24.21
CA THR A 285 8.09 -16.64 25.34
C THR A 285 7.35 -17.59 26.32
N ALA A 286 6.06 -17.35 26.58
CA ALA A 286 5.24 -18.22 27.42
C ALA A 286 5.06 -19.60 26.75
N LEU A 287 4.84 -19.65 25.42
CA LEU A 287 4.69 -20.89 24.68
C LEU A 287 6.00 -21.70 24.67
N VAL A 288 7.14 -21.06 24.45
CA VAL A 288 8.46 -21.70 24.50
C VAL A 288 8.76 -22.22 25.90
N SER A 289 8.45 -21.44 26.95
CA SER A 289 8.62 -21.88 28.34
C SER A 289 7.73 -23.06 28.70
N SER A 290 6.47 -23.10 28.22
CA SER A 290 5.57 -24.23 28.47
C SER A 290 6.01 -25.50 27.76
N VAL A 291 6.56 -25.38 26.53
CA VAL A 291 7.12 -26.54 25.79
C VAL A 291 8.38 -27.08 26.48
N ILE A 292 9.27 -26.23 26.97
CA ILE A 292 10.49 -26.63 27.70
C ILE A 292 10.15 -27.36 29.00
N VAL A 293 9.04 -27.01 29.67
CA VAL A 293 8.60 -27.69 30.90
C VAL A 293 7.83 -28.99 30.60
N ALA A 294 7.06 -29.02 29.51
CA ALA A 294 6.23 -30.17 29.16
C ALA A 294 7.05 -31.38 28.65
N ILE A 295 8.15 -31.14 27.92
CA ILE A 295 8.99 -32.22 27.36
C ILE A 295 9.62 -33.08 28.46
N PRO A 296 10.28 -32.54 29.50
CA PRO A 296 10.84 -33.37 30.59
C PRO A 296 9.77 -34.11 31.41
N LEU A 297 8.59 -33.51 31.60
CA LEU A 297 7.48 -34.15 32.27
C LEU A 297 6.94 -35.36 31.49
N LEU A 298 6.81 -35.22 30.17
CA LEU A 298 6.35 -36.27 29.29
C LEU A 298 7.36 -37.44 29.22
N THR A 299 8.67 -37.14 29.19
CA THR A 299 9.72 -38.18 29.24
C THR A 299 9.78 -38.87 30.57
N ALA A 300 9.58 -38.18 31.71
CA ALA A 300 9.52 -38.78 33.04
C ALA A 300 8.34 -39.75 33.21
N VAL A 301 7.16 -39.40 32.63
CA VAL A 301 5.98 -40.27 32.65
C VAL A 301 6.17 -41.50 31.76
N LEU A 302 6.81 -41.36 30.59
CA LEU A 302 7.09 -42.48 29.70
C LEU A 302 8.15 -43.47 30.22
N VAL A 303 9.17 -42.95 30.93
CA VAL A 303 10.22 -43.77 31.53
C VAL A 303 9.73 -44.47 32.82
N GLY A 304 8.80 -43.84 33.59
CA GLY A 304 8.20 -44.41 34.77
C GLY A 304 7.11 -45.49 34.51
N ALA A 305 6.64 -45.66 33.29
CA ALA A 305 5.58 -46.58 32.89
C ALA A 305 6.08 -47.93 32.35
N VAL A 306 7.38 -48.26 32.48
CA VAL A 306 7.88 -49.61 32.13
C VAL A 306 7.62 -50.55 33.30
N PRO A 307 6.70 -51.51 33.20
CA PRO A 307 6.53 -52.51 34.28
C PRO A 307 7.75 -53.42 34.26
N VAL A 308 8.45 -53.48 35.38
CA VAL A 308 9.46 -54.52 35.67
C VAL A 308 8.70 -55.85 35.76
N ALA A 309 8.60 -56.56 34.68
CA ALA A 309 8.24 -57.98 34.69
C ALA A 309 9.47 -58.73 35.19
N GLY A 310 9.64 -58.74 36.53
CA GLY A 310 10.58 -59.61 37.19
C GLY A 310 10.05 -61.00 37.28
N GLY A 311 10.85 -61.96 36.82
CA GLY A 311 10.56 -63.32 36.86
C GLY A 311 10.39 -63.98 38.22
N LEU A 312 9.73 -65.08 38.23
CA LEU A 312 9.85 -66.06 39.30
C LEU A 312 9.79 -67.48 38.66
N ALA A 313 10.89 -68.21 38.98
CA ALA A 313 11.11 -69.66 38.98
C ALA A 313 11.13 -70.37 37.64
#